data_6255b240bd155b02fabbd4fd23aead8e
#
_entry.id   6255b240bd155b02fabbd4fd23aead8e
#
_cell.length_a   1.000
_cell.length_b   1.000
_cell.length_c   1.000
_cell.angle_alpha   90.00
_cell.angle_beta   90.00
_cell.angle_gamma   90.00
#
_symmetry.space_group_name_H-M   'P 1'
#
loop_
_entity.id
_entity.type
_entity.pdbx_description
1 polymer ?
#
loop_
_entity_poly.entity_id
_entity_poly.type
_entity_poly.pdbx_seq_one_letter_code
_entity_poly.pdbx_strand_id
1 'polypeptide(L)'
;YDTIHSKAEKANAPIIYVGQDGIYYLAFWDDEKRFFLFGPAAIEELSFAQQIAYRRRHQIKKQGYLVPKIPLASSLNGVALVYYTLTGRQVTERHIFEASHLKEGDIDLKQDMMVYETKNTVEEKQHLAYQEELNWLSRIENGTLKTLDDQMTPENLEKMERIGTLTGGNSMKQYEYMAVTSVTLASRAAIRGGVNAYESYRLSELYMQKISICTNAMEILQIHMQAVLKFAELVRQSKENRNYDCVEPVSYTHLR
;
A
#
# COMPACT_ATOMS: atom_id res chain seq x y z
N TYR A 1 -23.81 -11.35 16.77
CA TYR A 1 -23.72 -12.83 16.87
C TYR A 1 -24.67 -13.47 15.85
N ASP A 2 -25.95 -13.10 15.85
CA ASP A 2 -26.98 -13.68 15.01
C ASP A 2 -26.67 -13.58 13.51
N THR A 3 -26.07 -12.49 13.09
CA THR A 3 -25.66 -12.27 11.69
C THR A 3 -24.57 -13.25 11.25
N ILE A 4 -23.56 -13.49 12.08
CA ILE A 4 -22.45 -14.41 11.76
C ILE A 4 -22.97 -15.85 11.72
N HIS A 5 -23.76 -16.21 12.73
CA HIS A 5 -24.38 -17.52 12.87
C HIS A 5 -25.22 -17.88 11.63
N SER A 6 -26.16 -16.98 11.25
CA SER A 6 -27.04 -17.18 10.08
C SER A 6 -26.28 -17.23 8.75
N LYS A 7 -25.18 -16.47 8.60
CA LYS A 7 -24.35 -16.54 7.39
C LYS A 7 -23.57 -17.85 7.32
N ALA A 8 -22.98 -18.28 8.44
CA ALA A 8 -22.23 -19.53 8.50
C ALA A 8 -23.12 -20.77 8.28
N GLU A 9 -24.39 -20.71 8.71
CA GLU A 9 -25.34 -21.81 8.52
C GLU A 9 -25.68 -22.06 7.04
N LYS A 10 -25.63 -20.99 6.23
CA LYS A 10 -25.93 -21.07 4.78
C LYS A 10 -24.69 -21.38 3.93
N ALA A 11 -23.51 -21.40 4.54
CA ALA A 11 -22.27 -21.60 3.84
C ALA A 11 -21.81 -23.07 3.88
N ASN A 12 -21.22 -23.53 2.78
CA ASN A 12 -20.66 -24.88 2.67
C ASN A 12 -19.18 -24.98 3.10
N ALA A 13 -18.62 -23.89 3.59
CA ALA A 13 -17.23 -23.75 4.03
C ALA A 13 -17.14 -22.71 5.14
N PRO A 14 -16.00 -22.62 5.86
CA PRO A 14 -15.80 -21.54 6.80
C PRO A 14 -15.98 -20.17 6.14
N ILE A 15 -16.57 -19.23 6.86
CA ILE A 15 -16.75 -17.85 6.42
C ILE A 15 -15.90 -16.90 7.24
N ILE A 16 -15.53 -15.78 6.62
CA ILE A 16 -15.00 -14.60 7.29
C ILE A 16 -16.11 -13.55 7.41
N TYR A 17 -16.20 -12.93 8.56
CA TYR A 17 -17.09 -11.80 8.81
C TYR A 17 -16.27 -10.63 9.31
N VAL A 18 -16.37 -9.49 8.64
CA VAL A 18 -15.69 -8.25 9.04
C VAL A 18 -16.74 -7.31 9.61
N GLY A 19 -16.53 -6.89 10.86
CA GLY A 19 -17.33 -5.88 11.52
C GLY A 19 -17.00 -4.46 11.04
N GLN A 20 -17.82 -3.50 11.44
CA GLN A 20 -17.65 -2.08 11.07
C GLN A 20 -16.32 -1.45 11.53
N ASP A 21 -15.67 -2.06 12.53
CA ASP A 21 -14.41 -1.56 13.12
C ASP A 21 -13.17 -2.20 12.49
N GLY A 22 -13.31 -2.96 11.39
CA GLY A 22 -12.21 -3.73 10.81
C GLY A 22 -11.82 -4.96 11.63
N ILE A 23 -12.59 -5.28 12.68
CA ILE A 23 -12.42 -6.49 13.49
C ILE A 23 -13.09 -7.65 12.76
N TYR A 24 -12.38 -8.74 12.63
CA TYR A 24 -12.89 -9.89 11.89
C TYR A 24 -13.08 -11.12 12.79
N TYR A 25 -13.94 -12.01 12.29
CA TYR A 25 -14.28 -13.29 12.86
C TYR A 25 -14.28 -14.34 11.75
N LEU A 26 -13.98 -15.58 12.12
CA LEU A 26 -14.13 -16.73 11.24
C LEU A 26 -15.12 -17.68 11.88
N ALA A 27 -16.02 -18.26 11.09
CA ALA A 27 -17.05 -19.13 11.62
C ALA A 27 -17.42 -20.23 10.64
N PHE A 28 -17.80 -21.38 11.17
CA PHE A 28 -18.37 -22.48 10.40
C PHE A 28 -19.23 -23.40 11.28
N TRP A 29 -20.00 -24.24 10.62
CA TRP A 29 -20.69 -25.37 11.21
C TRP A 29 -20.02 -26.65 10.77
N ASP A 30 -19.90 -27.62 11.69
CA ASP A 30 -19.50 -28.98 11.34
C ASP A 30 -20.69 -29.89 10.99
N ASP A 31 -20.41 -31.14 10.64
CA ASP A 31 -21.41 -32.11 10.27
C ASP A 31 -22.33 -32.55 11.45
N GLU A 32 -21.87 -32.34 12.68
CA GLU A 32 -22.64 -32.58 13.91
C GLU A 32 -23.49 -31.36 14.33
N LYS A 33 -23.60 -30.35 13.49
CA LYS A 33 -24.30 -29.09 13.76
C LYS A 33 -23.74 -28.33 14.97
N ARG A 34 -22.42 -28.38 15.19
CA ARG A 34 -21.74 -27.53 16.17
C ARG A 34 -21.23 -26.28 15.48
N PHE A 35 -21.49 -25.15 16.12
CA PHE A 35 -21.03 -23.84 15.62
C PHE A 35 -19.68 -23.48 16.22
N PHE A 36 -18.74 -23.16 15.36
CA PHE A 36 -17.40 -22.70 15.74
C PHE A 36 -17.22 -21.24 15.33
N LEU A 37 -16.77 -20.44 16.28
CA LEU A 37 -16.48 -19.03 16.11
C LEU A 37 -15.07 -18.71 16.61
N PHE A 38 -14.25 -18.16 15.73
CA PHE A 38 -12.87 -17.73 16.00
C PHE A 38 -12.79 -16.23 15.91
N GLY A 39 -12.12 -15.60 16.85
CA GLY A 39 -12.03 -14.16 16.96
C GLY A 39 -12.58 -13.65 18.31
N PRO A 40 -12.64 -12.34 18.49
CA PRO A 40 -12.30 -11.28 17.56
C PRO A 40 -10.79 -11.19 17.28
N ALA A 41 -10.43 -10.76 16.06
CA ALA A 41 -9.08 -10.43 15.69
C ALA A 41 -9.05 -9.18 14.81
N ALA A 42 -7.93 -8.47 14.79
CA ALA A 42 -7.71 -7.31 13.93
C ALA A 42 -6.46 -7.53 13.06
N ILE A 43 -6.46 -7.00 11.85
CA ILE A 43 -5.30 -7.03 10.95
C ILE A 43 -4.24 -6.03 11.41
N GLU A 44 -4.69 -4.90 11.96
CA GLU A 44 -3.85 -3.83 12.48
C GLU A 44 -3.89 -3.79 14.01
N GLU A 45 -2.90 -3.14 14.62
CA GLU A 45 -2.92 -2.88 16.05
C GLU A 45 -3.98 -1.81 16.36
N LEU A 46 -4.96 -2.17 17.17
CA LEU A 46 -6.02 -1.24 17.54
C LEU A 46 -5.50 -0.24 18.59
N SER A 47 -5.79 1.04 18.36
CA SER A 47 -5.53 2.08 19.34
C SER A 47 -6.30 1.83 20.64
N PHE A 48 -5.83 2.42 21.73
CA PHE A 48 -6.49 2.32 23.04
C PHE A 48 -7.97 2.74 23.00
N ALA A 49 -8.29 3.79 22.23
CA ALA A 49 -9.67 4.26 22.04
C ALA A 49 -10.54 3.21 21.34
N GLN A 50 -10.01 2.56 20.27
CA GLN A 50 -10.71 1.49 19.56
C GLN A 50 -10.93 0.25 20.44
N GLN A 51 -9.94 -0.12 21.25
CA GLN A 51 -10.06 -1.20 22.24
C GLN A 51 -11.18 -0.92 23.26
N ILE A 52 -11.26 0.30 23.77
CA ILE A 52 -12.33 0.71 24.70
C ILE A 52 -13.69 0.69 24.00
N ALA A 53 -13.78 1.24 22.78
CA ALA A 53 -15.03 1.30 22.02
C ALA A 53 -15.56 -0.12 21.74
N TYR A 54 -14.68 -1.04 21.34
CA TYR A 54 -15.01 -2.46 21.16
C TYR A 54 -15.57 -3.08 22.44
N ARG A 55 -14.86 -2.95 23.57
CA ARG A 55 -15.29 -3.49 24.86
C ARG A 55 -16.67 -2.96 25.30
N ARG A 56 -16.90 -1.64 25.11
CA ARG A 56 -18.19 -1.02 25.42
C ARG A 56 -19.32 -1.59 24.56
N ARG A 57 -19.11 -1.68 23.27
CA ARG A 57 -20.11 -2.21 22.31
C ARG A 57 -20.50 -3.64 22.63
N HIS A 58 -19.51 -4.47 22.98
CA HIS A 58 -19.74 -5.88 23.27
C HIS A 58 -19.94 -6.18 24.76
N GLN A 59 -20.09 -5.15 25.60
CA GLN A 59 -20.35 -5.25 27.05
C GLN A 59 -19.33 -6.15 27.79
N ILE A 60 -18.06 -6.13 27.34
CA ILE A 60 -17.00 -6.94 27.92
C ILE A 60 -16.55 -6.31 29.25
N LYS A 61 -16.87 -6.98 30.35
CA LYS A 61 -16.55 -6.53 31.73
C LYS A 61 -15.12 -6.87 32.16
N LYS A 62 -14.44 -7.80 31.47
CA LYS A 62 -13.09 -8.25 31.81
C LYS A 62 -12.09 -7.11 31.66
N GLN A 63 -11.44 -6.72 32.76
CA GLN A 63 -10.33 -5.77 32.72
C GLN A 63 -9.14 -6.37 31.94
N GLY A 64 -8.47 -5.52 31.13
CA GLY A 64 -7.30 -5.96 30.36
C GLY A 64 -7.62 -6.82 29.12
N TYR A 65 -8.90 -7.01 28.77
CA TYR A 65 -9.23 -7.67 27.50
C TYR A 65 -8.85 -6.77 26.32
N LEU A 66 -8.06 -7.31 25.41
CA LEU A 66 -7.63 -6.66 24.18
C LEU A 66 -7.99 -7.56 22.99
N VAL A 67 -8.47 -6.96 21.91
CA VAL A 67 -8.58 -7.63 20.62
C VAL A 67 -7.17 -7.82 20.07
N PRO A 68 -6.73 -9.06 19.82
CA PRO A 68 -5.37 -9.30 19.34
C PRO A 68 -5.20 -8.89 17.89
N LYS A 69 -4.00 -8.42 17.53
CA LYS A 69 -3.55 -8.33 16.15
C LYS A 69 -3.15 -9.71 15.67
N ILE A 70 -3.85 -10.25 14.68
CA ILE A 70 -3.51 -11.53 14.06
C ILE A 70 -3.51 -11.33 12.53
N PRO A 71 -2.43 -11.71 11.83
CA PRO A 71 -2.40 -11.68 10.37
C PRO A 71 -3.52 -12.54 9.80
N LEU A 72 -4.24 -12.02 8.82
CA LEU A 72 -5.40 -12.70 8.22
C LEU A 72 -5.03 -14.09 7.67
N ALA A 73 -3.90 -14.19 6.98
CA ALA A 73 -3.41 -15.47 6.44
C ALA A 73 -3.22 -16.54 7.54
N SER A 74 -2.68 -16.15 8.70
CA SER A 74 -2.52 -17.08 9.84
C SER A 74 -3.86 -17.58 10.36
N SER A 75 -4.85 -16.69 10.44
CA SER A 75 -6.21 -17.05 10.88
C SER A 75 -6.93 -17.94 9.88
N LEU A 76 -6.80 -17.68 8.58
CA LEU A 76 -7.38 -18.50 7.51
C LEU A 76 -6.80 -19.91 7.52
N ASN A 77 -5.46 -20.02 7.61
CA ASN A 77 -4.79 -21.32 7.70
C ASN A 77 -5.18 -22.09 8.96
N GLY A 78 -5.28 -21.40 10.10
CA GLY A 78 -5.72 -22.00 11.36
C GLY A 78 -7.14 -22.55 11.28
N VAL A 79 -8.09 -21.77 10.74
CA VAL A 79 -9.48 -22.22 10.56
C VAL A 79 -9.58 -23.34 9.54
N ALA A 80 -8.87 -23.28 8.42
CA ALA A 80 -8.84 -24.35 7.43
C ALA A 80 -8.36 -25.68 8.03
N LEU A 81 -7.32 -25.63 8.87
CA LEU A 81 -6.82 -26.81 9.56
C LEU A 81 -7.85 -27.38 10.55
N VAL A 82 -8.47 -26.53 11.37
CA VAL A 82 -9.51 -26.98 12.32
C VAL A 82 -10.72 -27.53 11.58
N TYR A 83 -11.17 -26.87 10.51
CA TYR A 83 -12.26 -27.35 9.69
C TYR A 83 -11.96 -28.73 9.08
N TYR A 84 -10.75 -28.91 8.51
CA TYR A 84 -10.32 -30.20 7.99
C TYR A 84 -10.31 -31.28 9.07
N THR A 85 -9.80 -30.96 10.25
CA THR A 85 -9.70 -31.92 11.36
C THR A 85 -11.09 -32.40 11.82
N LEU A 86 -12.08 -31.52 11.80
CA LEU A 86 -13.45 -31.83 12.28
C LEU A 86 -14.35 -32.44 11.21
N THR A 87 -14.15 -32.08 9.93
CA THR A 87 -15.07 -32.49 8.85
C THR A 87 -14.42 -33.40 7.81
N GLY A 88 -13.09 -33.56 7.82
CA GLY A 88 -12.35 -34.25 6.77
C GLY A 88 -12.29 -33.50 5.43
N ARG A 89 -12.88 -32.30 5.30
CA ARG A 89 -12.96 -31.53 4.06
C ARG A 89 -11.84 -30.51 4.00
N GLN A 90 -11.10 -30.52 2.90
CA GLN A 90 -10.08 -29.49 2.62
C GLN A 90 -10.74 -28.24 2.06
N VAL A 91 -10.33 -27.09 2.59
CA VAL A 91 -10.70 -25.77 2.09
C VAL A 91 -9.45 -24.93 1.86
N THR A 92 -9.49 -24.10 0.84
CA THR A 92 -8.46 -23.10 0.56
C THR A 92 -8.96 -21.72 1.00
N GLU A 93 -8.04 -20.76 1.11
CA GLU A 93 -8.38 -19.36 1.34
C GLU A 93 -9.44 -18.85 0.36
N ARG A 94 -9.31 -19.22 -0.92
CA ARG A 94 -10.27 -18.87 -1.96
C ARG A 94 -11.67 -19.40 -1.64
N HIS A 95 -11.81 -20.64 -1.21
CA HIS A 95 -13.11 -21.20 -0.82
C HIS A 95 -13.74 -20.45 0.35
N ILE A 96 -12.92 -19.99 1.32
CA ILE A 96 -13.37 -19.20 2.46
C ILE A 96 -13.87 -17.82 1.99
N PHE A 97 -13.16 -17.15 1.09
CA PHE A 97 -13.59 -15.86 0.53
C PHE A 97 -14.89 -15.99 -0.29
N GLU A 98 -14.99 -16.99 -1.14
CA GLU A 98 -16.19 -17.26 -1.95
C GLU A 98 -17.41 -17.55 -1.04
N ALA A 99 -17.24 -18.39 -0.01
CA ALA A 99 -18.31 -18.72 0.94
C ALA A 99 -18.74 -17.51 1.80
N SER A 100 -17.84 -16.58 2.01
CA SER A 100 -18.10 -15.37 2.80
C SER A 100 -18.92 -14.33 2.04
N HIS A 101 -19.20 -14.54 0.75
CA HIS A 101 -19.77 -13.51 -0.12
C HIS A 101 -19.03 -12.14 0.05
N LEU A 102 -17.76 -12.22 0.40
CA LEU A 102 -16.84 -11.13 0.14
C LEU A 102 -16.69 -11.14 -1.37
N LYS A 103 -17.72 -10.75 -2.05
CA LYS A 103 -17.66 -10.42 -3.45
C LYS A 103 -16.50 -9.44 -3.58
N GLU A 104 -15.63 -9.66 -4.58
CA GLU A 104 -15.00 -8.54 -5.26
C GLU A 104 -16.07 -7.46 -5.24
N GLY A 105 -15.89 -6.43 -4.41
CA GLY A 105 -16.96 -5.44 -4.20
C GLY A 105 -17.45 -5.09 -5.58
N ASP A 106 -18.77 -5.10 -5.78
CA ASP A 106 -19.36 -4.72 -7.06
C ASP A 106 -18.96 -3.26 -7.34
N ILE A 107 -17.67 -3.07 -7.64
CA ILE A 107 -17.20 -1.89 -8.31
C ILE A 107 -17.79 -2.07 -9.70
N ASP A 108 -18.97 -1.50 -9.93
CA ASP A 108 -19.42 -1.29 -11.29
C ASP A 108 -18.50 -0.24 -11.93
N LEU A 109 -17.30 -0.74 -12.30
CA LEU A 109 -16.27 0.07 -12.92
C LEU A 109 -16.81 0.92 -14.07
N LYS A 110 -17.83 0.45 -14.78
CA LYS A 110 -18.45 1.22 -15.85
C LYS A 110 -19.24 2.40 -15.30
N GLN A 111 -20.06 2.16 -14.28
CA GLN A 111 -20.84 3.23 -13.66
C GLN A 111 -19.93 4.20 -12.91
N ASP A 112 -18.95 3.70 -12.19
CA ASP A 112 -17.97 4.52 -11.46
C ASP A 112 -17.11 5.34 -12.41
N MET A 113 -16.64 4.77 -13.53
CA MET A 113 -15.93 5.52 -14.58
C MET A 113 -16.81 6.58 -15.22
N MET A 114 -18.06 6.29 -15.52
CA MET A 114 -18.99 7.28 -16.10
C MET A 114 -19.22 8.46 -15.15
N VAL A 115 -19.36 8.19 -13.85
CA VAL A 115 -19.48 9.24 -12.81
C VAL A 115 -18.16 10.02 -12.68
N TYR A 116 -17.03 9.35 -12.73
CA TYR A 116 -15.71 9.96 -12.69
C TYR A 116 -15.45 10.86 -13.89
N GLU A 117 -15.74 10.38 -15.11
CA GLU A 117 -15.62 11.14 -16.36
C GLU A 117 -16.53 12.36 -16.36
N THR A 118 -17.79 12.21 -15.91
CA THR A 118 -18.74 13.33 -15.83
C THR A 118 -18.24 14.43 -14.90
N LYS A 119 -17.66 14.06 -13.74
CA LYS A 119 -17.08 15.03 -12.80
C LYS A 119 -15.84 15.72 -13.38
N ASN A 120 -14.97 14.99 -14.06
CA ASN A 120 -13.72 15.52 -14.59
C ASN A 120 -13.92 16.33 -15.88
N THR A 121 -14.96 16.05 -16.67
CA THR A 121 -15.31 16.86 -17.86
C THR A 121 -15.70 18.29 -17.46
N VAL A 122 -16.28 18.48 -16.28
CA VAL A 122 -16.64 19.81 -15.76
C VAL A 122 -15.40 20.61 -15.33
N GLU A 123 -14.31 19.95 -14.96
CA GLU A 123 -13.10 20.59 -14.45
C GLU A 123 -12.00 20.80 -15.51
N GLU A 124 -12.16 20.31 -16.76
CA GLU A 124 -11.17 20.38 -17.87
C GLU A 124 -9.71 20.07 -17.47
N LYS A 125 -9.50 19.28 -16.43
CA LYS A 125 -8.15 18.90 -15.99
C LYS A 125 -7.54 17.92 -16.98
N GLN A 126 -6.65 18.39 -17.83
CA GLN A 126 -5.83 17.52 -18.67
C GLN A 126 -4.88 16.72 -17.77
N HIS A 127 -4.93 15.40 -17.87
CA HIS A 127 -3.93 14.56 -17.23
C HIS A 127 -2.52 14.85 -17.76
N LEU A 128 -1.52 14.67 -16.89
CA LEU A 128 -0.12 14.71 -17.30
C LEU A 128 0.10 13.72 -18.46
N ALA A 129 0.69 14.19 -19.56
CA ALA A 129 0.98 13.30 -20.67
C ALA A 129 2.02 12.24 -20.25
N TYR A 130 1.79 10.99 -20.60
CA TYR A 130 2.68 9.88 -20.27
C TYR A 130 4.14 10.15 -20.69
N GLN A 131 4.34 10.85 -21.81
CA GLN A 131 5.66 11.24 -22.27
C GLN A 131 6.38 12.20 -21.30
N GLU A 132 5.64 13.07 -20.64
CA GLU A 132 6.21 13.99 -19.63
C GLU A 132 6.64 13.23 -18.37
N GLU A 133 5.86 12.23 -17.95
CA GLU A 133 6.25 11.33 -16.88
C GLU A 133 7.53 10.55 -17.23
N LEU A 134 7.61 9.98 -18.43
CA LEU A 134 8.80 9.28 -18.92
C LEU A 134 10.04 10.21 -18.95
N ASN A 135 9.87 11.45 -19.39
CA ASN A 135 10.96 12.44 -19.41
C ASN A 135 11.45 12.74 -17.99
N TRP A 136 10.53 12.89 -17.03
CA TRP A 136 10.89 13.10 -15.63
C TRP A 136 11.63 11.88 -15.06
N LEU A 137 11.14 10.67 -15.28
CA LEU A 137 11.81 9.43 -14.85
C LEU A 137 13.20 9.28 -15.48
N SER A 138 13.35 9.60 -16.77
CA SER A 138 14.62 9.57 -17.47
C SER A 138 15.65 10.53 -16.85
N ARG A 139 15.23 11.70 -16.37
CA ARG A 139 16.13 12.64 -15.68
C ARG A 139 16.68 12.05 -14.37
N ILE A 140 15.87 11.29 -13.65
CA ILE A 140 16.30 10.55 -12.44
C ILE A 140 17.25 9.42 -12.83
N GLU A 141 16.86 8.58 -13.79
CA GLU A 141 17.63 7.43 -14.28
C GLU A 141 19.01 7.82 -14.83
N ASN A 142 19.09 9.03 -15.39
CA ASN A 142 20.36 9.58 -15.87
C ASN A 142 21.13 10.40 -14.81
N GLY A 143 20.53 10.68 -13.66
CA GLY A 143 21.14 11.47 -12.61
C GLY A 143 21.29 12.95 -12.98
N THR A 144 20.47 13.48 -13.87
CA THR A 144 20.58 14.87 -14.38
C THR A 144 19.86 15.89 -13.50
N LEU A 145 18.99 15.48 -12.58
CA LEU A 145 18.41 16.38 -11.58
C LEU A 145 19.46 16.72 -10.51
N LYS A 146 19.79 17.98 -10.34
CA LYS A 146 20.88 18.42 -9.43
C LYS A 146 20.41 19.29 -8.28
N THR A 147 19.40 20.13 -8.51
CA THR A 147 18.96 21.14 -7.55
C THR A 147 17.44 21.14 -7.38
N LEU A 148 16.96 21.79 -6.30
CA LEU A 148 15.52 22.05 -6.12
C LEU A 148 14.98 22.95 -7.22
N ASP A 149 15.77 23.90 -7.71
CA ASP A 149 15.37 24.80 -8.79
C ASP A 149 15.05 24.04 -10.08
N ASP A 150 15.75 22.92 -10.34
CA ASP A 150 15.43 22.02 -11.46
C ASP A 150 14.03 21.39 -11.36
N GLN A 151 13.44 21.36 -10.16
CA GLN A 151 12.14 20.77 -9.90
C GLN A 151 11.04 21.83 -9.69
N MET A 152 11.40 22.99 -9.13
CA MET A 152 10.45 24.05 -8.77
C MET A 152 10.23 25.07 -9.91
N THR A 153 10.41 24.66 -11.14
CA THR A 153 10.04 25.53 -12.26
C THR A 153 8.53 25.72 -12.31
N PRO A 154 8.02 26.89 -12.75
CA PRO A 154 6.58 27.12 -12.91
C PRO A 154 5.90 26.01 -13.71
N GLU A 155 6.56 25.51 -14.76
CA GLU A 155 6.08 24.41 -15.60
C GLU A 155 5.95 23.09 -14.81
N ASN A 156 6.91 22.75 -13.95
CA ASN A 156 6.83 21.54 -13.15
C ASN A 156 5.77 21.63 -12.04
N LEU A 157 5.56 22.80 -11.48
CA LEU A 157 4.48 23.04 -10.51
C LEU A 157 3.11 22.88 -11.15
N GLU A 158 2.91 23.44 -12.35
CA GLU A 158 1.69 23.25 -13.15
C GLU A 158 1.46 21.77 -13.48
N LYS A 159 2.51 21.03 -13.82
CA LYS A 159 2.44 19.58 -14.07
C LYS A 159 1.99 18.80 -12.84
N MET A 160 2.41 19.20 -11.64
CA MET A 160 1.96 18.57 -10.38
C MET A 160 0.45 18.74 -10.18
N GLU A 161 -0.14 19.85 -10.56
CA GLU A 161 -1.59 20.07 -10.48
C GLU A 161 -2.38 19.20 -11.48
N ARG A 162 -1.71 18.68 -12.52
CA ARG A 162 -2.29 17.85 -13.58
C ARG A 162 -2.22 16.33 -13.29
N ILE A 163 -1.69 15.93 -12.14
CA ILE A 163 -1.58 14.49 -11.73
C ILE A 163 -2.95 13.91 -11.33
N GLY A 164 -4.06 14.38 -11.81
CA GLY A 164 -5.36 13.79 -11.51
C GLY A 164 -5.80 13.91 -10.04
N THR A 165 -7.05 13.59 -9.78
CA THR A 165 -7.66 13.63 -8.45
C THR A 165 -7.62 12.24 -7.82
N LEU A 166 -6.71 12.02 -6.87
CA LEU A 166 -6.50 10.74 -6.20
C LEU A 166 -7.39 10.54 -4.98
N THR A 167 -8.04 11.61 -4.50
CA THR A 167 -8.89 11.56 -3.30
C THR A 167 -10.18 12.35 -3.49
N GLY A 168 -11.27 11.88 -2.86
CA GLY A 168 -12.56 12.55 -2.90
C GLY A 168 -12.66 13.80 -2.01
N GLY A 169 -11.72 14.77 -2.13
CA GLY A 169 -11.79 16.06 -1.45
C GLY A 169 -10.87 16.22 -0.23
N ASN A 170 -10.01 15.24 0.07
CA ASN A 170 -8.99 15.38 1.12
C ASN A 170 -7.65 15.82 0.50
N SER A 171 -7.36 17.13 0.56
CA SER A 171 -6.15 17.70 -0.02
C SER A 171 -4.86 17.14 0.59
N MET A 172 -4.81 16.89 1.90
CA MET A 172 -3.64 16.33 2.57
C MET A 172 -3.33 14.93 2.02
N LYS A 173 -4.35 14.07 1.91
CA LYS A 173 -4.20 12.73 1.32
C LYS A 173 -3.86 12.76 -0.17
N GLN A 174 -4.29 13.77 -0.90
CA GLN A 174 -3.91 13.97 -2.29
C GLN A 174 -2.39 14.12 -2.41
N TYR A 175 -1.78 15.00 -1.62
CA TYR A 175 -0.32 15.19 -1.60
C TYR A 175 0.43 13.96 -1.09
N GLU A 176 -0.11 13.28 -0.07
CA GLU A 176 0.47 12.03 0.46
C GLU A 176 0.54 10.95 -0.62
N TYR A 177 -0.57 10.68 -1.32
CA TYR A 177 -0.62 9.66 -2.37
C TYR A 177 0.28 10.02 -3.56
N MET A 178 0.28 11.28 -3.99
CA MET A 178 1.20 11.77 -5.02
C MET A 178 2.66 11.53 -4.64
N ALA A 179 3.04 11.92 -3.43
CA ALA A 179 4.42 11.81 -2.97
C ALA A 179 4.86 10.34 -2.86
N VAL A 180 4.02 9.46 -2.31
CA VAL A 180 4.29 8.02 -2.21
C VAL A 180 4.46 7.39 -3.60
N THR A 181 3.58 7.71 -4.54
CA THR A 181 3.67 7.23 -5.93
C THR A 181 4.95 7.72 -6.60
N SER A 182 5.26 9.01 -6.50
CA SER A 182 6.47 9.60 -7.07
C SER A 182 7.75 9.00 -6.48
N VAL A 183 7.82 8.83 -5.16
CA VAL A 183 8.97 8.20 -4.49
C VAL A 183 9.15 6.75 -4.97
N THR A 184 8.07 6.02 -5.15
CA THR A 184 8.10 4.66 -5.69
C THR A 184 8.66 4.64 -7.11
N LEU A 185 8.16 5.48 -8.00
CA LEU A 185 8.60 5.58 -9.38
C LEU A 185 10.06 6.03 -9.48
N ALA A 186 10.47 7.03 -8.68
CA ALA A 186 11.84 7.51 -8.60
C ALA A 186 12.81 6.42 -8.14
N SER A 187 12.43 5.62 -7.14
CA SER A 187 13.20 4.47 -6.69
C SER A 187 13.43 3.45 -7.83
N ARG A 188 12.41 3.16 -8.64
CA ARG A 188 12.53 2.25 -9.79
C ARG A 188 13.40 2.83 -10.90
N ALA A 189 13.29 4.14 -11.16
CA ALA A 189 14.15 4.84 -12.11
C ALA A 189 15.63 4.81 -11.64
N ALA A 190 15.89 5.01 -10.35
CA ALA A 190 17.23 4.92 -9.78
C ALA A 190 17.84 3.52 -9.93
N ILE A 191 17.07 2.46 -9.73
CA ILE A 191 17.52 1.07 -9.97
C ILE A 191 17.90 0.88 -11.44
N ARG A 192 17.08 1.34 -12.39
CA ARG A 192 17.43 1.30 -13.83
C ARG A 192 18.67 2.11 -14.13
N GLY A 193 18.88 3.24 -13.44
CA GLY A 193 20.09 4.07 -13.52
C GLY A 193 21.34 3.44 -12.91
N GLY A 194 21.20 2.27 -12.25
CA GLY A 194 22.31 1.47 -11.75
C GLY A 194 22.54 1.50 -10.24
N VAL A 195 21.62 2.10 -9.48
CA VAL A 195 21.63 2.02 -8.01
C VAL A 195 21.27 0.60 -7.57
N ASN A 196 21.91 0.12 -6.50
CA ASN A 196 21.56 -1.18 -5.91
C ASN A 196 20.09 -1.22 -5.48
N ALA A 197 19.38 -2.28 -5.85
CA ALA A 197 17.94 -2.41 -5.58
C ALA A 197 17.62 -2.37 -4.07
N TYR A 198 18.42 -3.04 -3.24
CA TYR A 198 18.21 -3.06 -1.80
C TYR A 198 18.38 -1.67 -1.17
N GLU A 199 19.39 -0.93 -1.59
CA GLU A 199 19.62 0.45 -1.15
C GLU A 199 18.46 1.36 -1.56
N SER A 200 18.02 1.25 -2.81
CA SER A 200 16.93 2.04 -3.36
C SER A 200 15.59 1.77 -2.64
N TYR A 201 15.30 0.50 -2.32
CA TYR A 201 14.08 0.14 -1.58
C TYR A 201 14.11 0.69 -0.15
N ARG A 202 15.21 0.50 0.58
CA ARG A 202 15.35 1.04 1.94
C ARG A 202 15.18 2.55 1.99
N LEU A 203 15.74 3.25 1.00
CA LEU A 203 15.62 4.70 0.91
C LEU A 203 14.16 5.11 0.63
N SER A 204 13.46 4.41 -0.26
CA SER A 204 12.05 4.69 -0.53
C SER A 204 11.17 4.46 0.71
N GLU A 205 11.38 3.38 1.45
CA GLU A 205 10.68 3.09 2.71
C GLU A 205 10.89 4.20 3.74
N LEU A 206 12.14 4.67 3.91
CA LEU A 206 12.46 5.77 4.82
C LEU A 206 11.71 7.06 4.45
N TYR A 207 11.66 7.42 3.18
CA TYR A 207 10.93 8.61 2.73
C TYR A 207 9.41 8.44 2.88
N MET A 208 8.85 7.27 2.61
CA MET A 208 7.42 6.99 2.84
C MET A 208 7.05 7.09 4.32
N GLN A 209 7.89 6.58 5.24
CA GLN A 209 7.70 6.74 6.67
C GLN A 209 7.74 8.23 7.09
N LYS A 210 8.66 9.01 6.53
CA LYS A 210 8.70 10.47 6.79
C LYS A 210 7.46 11.18 6.25
N ILE A 211 6.97 10.80 5.08
CA ILE A 211 5.72 11.37 4.51
C ILE A 211 4.53 11.05 5.40
N SER A 212 4.44 9.83 5.93
CA SER A 212 3.30 9.37 6.73
C SER A 212 3.10 10.12 8.06
N ILE A 213 4.14 10.77 8.57
CA ILE A 213 4.09 11.55 9.82
C ILE A 213 3.98 13.06 9.59
N CYS A 214 3.95 13.52 8.34
CA CYS A 214 3.78 14.94 8.02
C CYS A 214 2.41 15.44 8.46
N THR A 215 2.39 16.69 8.89
CA THR A 215 1.17 17.33 9.40
C THR A 215 0.53 18.31 8.41
N ASN A 216 1.23 18.64 7.34
CA ASN A 216 0.75 19.55 6.29
C ASN A 216 1.35 19.23 4.92
N ALA A 217 0.69 19.70 3.87
CA ALA A 217 1.05 19.45 2.48
C ALA A 217 2.46 19.99 2.10
N MET A 218 2.88 21.10 2.71
CA MET A 218 4.18 21.70 2.42
C MET A 218 5.33 20.82 2.91
N GLU A 219 5.20 20.21 4.08
CA GLU A 219 6.17 19.22 4.58
C GLU A 219 6.27 18.01 3.64
N ILE A 220 5.14 17.51 3.16
CA ILE A 220 5.10 16.41 2.20
C ILE A 220 5.85 16.78 0.92
N LEU A 221 5.58 17.95 0.35
CA LEU A 221 6.24 18.43 -0.86
C LEU A 221 7.75 18.56 -0.68
N GLN A 222 8.21 19.10 0.46
CA GLN A 222 9.64 19.22 0.76
C GLN A 222 10.32 17.85 0.82
N ILE A 223 9.72 16.89 1.53
CA ILE A 223 10.26 15.53 1.64
C ILE A 223 10.24 14.83 0.29
N HIS A 224 9.18 14.97 -0.49
CA HIS A 224 9.07 14.43 -1.84
C HIS A 224 10.21 14.93 -2.75
N MET A 225 10.43 16.25 -2.79
CA MET A 225 11.50 16.83 -3.60
C MET A 225 12.90 16.36 -3.16
N GLN A 226 13.14 16.29 -1.85
CA GLN A 226 14.38 15.75 -1.32
C GLN A 226 14.60 14.30 -1.72
N ALA A 227 13.55 13.48 -1.70
CA ALA A 227 13.62 12.08 -2.11
C ALA A 227 14.03 11.95 -3.58
N VAL A 228 13.38 12.69 -4.47
CA VAL A 228 13.66 12.67 -5.92
C VAL A 228 15.11 13.08 -6.22
N LEU A 229 15.59 14.17 -5.59
CA LEU A 229 16.98 14.61 -5.73
C LEU A 229 17.96 13.57 -5.22
N LYS A 230 17.65 12.93 -4.09
CA LYS A 230 18.53 11.91 -3.50
C LYS A 230 18.66 10.69 -4.40
N PHE A 231 17.57 10.24 -5.03
CA PHE A 231 17.63 9.15 -6.02
C PHE A 231 18.48 9.54 -7.23
N ALA A 232 18.34 10.75 -7.77
CA ALA A 232 19.16 11.22 -8.88
C ALA A 232 20.64 11.35 -8.49
N GLU A 233 20.95 11.79 -7.26
CA GLU A 233 22.30 11.83 -6.71
C GLU A 233 22.93 10.44 -6.64
N LEU A 234 22.21 9.45 -6.10
CA LEU A 234 22.70 8.06 -6.03
C LEU A 234 23.02 7.49 -7.40
N VAL A 235 22.20 7.81 -8.41
CA VAL A 235 22.49 7.41 -9.79
C VAL A 235 23.80 8.02 -10.29
N ARG A 236 24.05 9.32 -10.04
CA ARG A 236 25.32 9.96 -10.41
C ARG A 236 26.50 9.27 -9.76
N GLN A 237 26.43 9.06 -8.44
CA GLN A 237 27.47 8.37 -7.67
C GLN A 237 27.74 6.96 -8.20
N SER A 238 26.68 6.21 -8.50
CA SER A 238 26.80 4.86 -9.07
C SER A 238 27.48 4.86 -10.44
N LYS A 239 27.19 5.85 -11.29
CA LYS A 239 27.81 5.99 -12.62
C LYS A 239 29.29 6.43 -12.51
N GLU A 240 29.59 7.34 -11.60
CA GLU A 240 30.96 7.78 -11.33
C GLU A 240 31.84 6.63 -10.84
N ASN A 241 31.38 5.87 -9.85
CA ASN A 241 32.10 4.71 -9.31
C ASN A 241 32.38 3.65 -10.40
N ARG A 242 31.42 3.35 -11.27
CA ARG A 242 31.65 2.41 -12.40
C ARG A 242 32.72 2.91 -13.37
N ASN A 243 32.80 4.21 -13.61
CA ASN A 243 33.82 4.76 -14.49
C ASN A 243 35.21 4.66 -13.88
N TYR A 244 35.37 4.77 -12.54
CA TYR A 244 36.64 4.53 -11.86
C TYR A 244 37.10 3.09 -11.92
N ASP A 245 36.20 2.12 -11.71
CA ASP A 245 36.52 0.68 -11.78
C ASP A 245 36.95 0.23 -13.19
N CYS A 246 36.54 0.94 -14.24
CA CYS A 246 36.95 0.65 -15.63
C CYS A 246 38.32 1.21 -16.00
N VAL A 247 38.92 2.11 -15.20
CA VAL A 247 40.16 2.80 -15.54
C VAL A 247 41.42 2.17 -14.87
N GLU A 248 41.24 1.35 -13.82
CA GLU A 248 42.36 0.77 -13.07
C GLU A 248 43.12 -0.43 -13.67
N PRO A 249 42.66 -1.22 -14.67
CA PRO A 249 43.41 -2.40 -15.11
C PRO A 249 44.60 -2.15 -16.04
N VAL A 250 44.90 -0.94 -16.46
CA VAL A 250 45.91 -0.71 -17.53
C VAL A 250 47.31 -0.38 -17.01
N SER A 251 47.56 -0.24 -15.70
CA SER A 251 48.82 0.27 -15.17
C SER A 251 49.89 -0.77 -14.78
N TYR A 252 49.69 -2.09 -14.99
CA TYR A 252 50.65 -3.10 -14.48
C TYR A 252 51.30 -4.03 -15.53
N THR A 253 51.33 -3.71 -16.82
CA THR A 253 51.95 -4.61 -17.83
C THR A 253 53.15 -4.06 -18.60
N HIS A 254 53.81 -2.99 -18.15
CA HIS A 254 55.06 -2.60 -18.78
C HIS A 254 56.13 -2.27 -17.72
N LEU A 255 56.68 -3.31 -17.09
CA LEU A 255 58.04 -3.34 -16.55
C LEU A 255 58.54 -4.78 -16.53
N ARG A 256 59.08 -5.19 -17.69
CA ARG A 256 60.18 -6.18 -17.85
C ARG A 256 60.91 -5.89 -19.12
#